data_247c08c84d96547574bfd9f78a7adcc1
#
_entry.id   247c08c84d96547574bfd9f78a7adcc1
#
_cell.length_a   1.000
_cell.length_b   1.000
_cell.length_c   1.000
_cell.angle_alpha   90.00
_cell.angle_beta   90.00
_cell.angle_gamma   90.00
#
_symmetry.space_group_name_H-M   'P 1'
#
loop_
_entity.id
_entity.type
_entity.pdbx_description
1 polymer ?
#
loop_
_entity_poly.entity_id
_entity_poly.type
_entity_poly.pdbx_seq_one_letter_code
_entity_poly.pdbx_strand_id
1 'polypeptide(L)'
;NKGNVLSSYQAAKEFEELGIKVVIGPIFYESLERLGEINKITFISLTNETKEIPKNIIAFGINIESQIDVLKKYFDEIKISKTLLLSPKSKFVYQSEFVAKKDVLKFYRTYSYDINPKKITEEIEKITKYRERKKDLERRIKILEKSELDKDKHELKKLEQKHTLGKINFDSVFVVDFGE
;
A
#
# COMPACT_ATOMS: atom_id res chain seq x y z
N ASN A 1 17.63 -10.85 20.75
CA ASN A 1 16.85 -12.07 20.53
C ASN A 1 16.61 -12.39 19.04
N LYS A 2 16.88 -11.47 18.11
CA LYS A 2 16.87 -11.62 16.63
C LYS A 2 15.71 -12.49 16.08
N GLY A 3 14.53 -12.49 16.75
CA GLY A 3 13.35 -13.23 16.32
C GLY A 3 13.39 -14.76 16.54
N ASN A 4 14.34 -15.27 17.33
CA ASN A 4 14.37 -16.70 17.61
C ASN A 4 13.25 -17.10 18.57
N VAL A 5 12.35 -17.97 18.10
CA VAL A 5 11.15 -18.42 18.81
C VAL A 5 11.50 -19.12 20.12
N LEU A 6 12.52 -20.00 20.13
CA LEU A 6 12.92 -20.74 21.33
C LEU A 6 13.49 -19.81 22.40
N SER A 7 14.34 -18.85 22.01
CA SER A 7 14.89 -17.88 22.95
C SER A 7 13.82 -16.96 23.53
N SER A 8 12.81 -16.60 22.74
CA SER A 8 11.67 -15.80 23.22
C SER A 8 10.85 -16.57 24.25
N TYR A 9 10.62 -17.86 24.01
CA TYR A 9 9.90 -18.73 24.93
C TYR A 9 10.65 -18.99 26.24
N GLN A 10 11.96 -19.23 26.16
CA GLN A 10 12.79 -19.41 27.35
C GLN A 10 12.81 -18.15 28.23
N ALA A 11 13.03 -16.98 27.62
CA ALA A 11 12.98 -15.71 28.35
C ALA A 11 11.60 -15.48 29.00
N ALA A 12 10.53 -15.85 28.32
CA ALA A 12 9.18 -15.72 28.86
C ALA A 12 8.94 -16.65 30.06
N LYS A 13 9.49 -17.86 30.06
CA LYS A 13 9.46 -18.74 31.25
C LYS A 13 10.22 -18.15 32.44
N GLU A 14 11.39 -17.60 32.22
CA GLU A 14 12.16 -16.90 33.26
C GLU A 14 11.36 -15.73 33.83
N PHE A 15 10.68 -14.96 32.98
CA PHE A 15 9.80 -13.87 33.42
C PHE A 15 8.61 -14.38 34.26
N GLU A 16 8.03 -15.52 33.88
CA GLU A 16 6.95 -16.16 34.64
C GLU A 16 7.43 -16.58 36.05
N GLU A 17 8.61 -17.18 36.15
CA GLU A 17 9.25 -17.58 37.44
C GLU A 17 9.51 -16.36 38.31
N LEU A 18 9.96 -15.24 37.72
CA LEU A 18 10.17 -13.96 38.41
C LEU A 18 8.88 -13.24 38.78
N GLY A 19 7.72 -13.80 38.43
CA GLY A 19 6.39 -13.23 38.75
C GLY A 19 6.00 -12.02 37.92
N ILE A 20 6.67 -11.76 36.79
CA ILE A 20 6.35 -10.68 35.88
C ILE A 20 4.99 -10.95 35.22
N LYS A 21 4.09 -9.96 35.23
CA LYS A 21 2.71 -10.08 34.73
C LYS A 21 2.51 -9.52 33.33
N VAL A 22 3.32 -8.54 32.93
CA VAL A 22 3.20 -7.85 31.65
C VAL A 22 4.57 -7.74 31.01
N VAL A 23 4.64 -8.10 29.71
CA VAL A 23 5.87 -7.99 28.91
C VAL A 23 5.55 -7.24 27.62
N ILE A 24 6.35 -6.22 27.31
CA ILE A 24 6.26 -5.52 26.01
C ILE A 24 7.20 -6.24 25.04
N GLY A 25 6.63 -6.82 24.01
CA GLY A 25 7.29 -7.69 23.03
C GLY A 25 6.52 -9.01 22.89
N PRO A 26 6.91 -9.86 21.95
CA PRO A 26 7.93 -9.67 20.92
C PRO A 26 7.44 -8.75 19.78
N ILE A 27 8.37 -8.42 18.86
CA ILE A 27 8.05 -7.69 17.64
C ILE A 27 7.63 -8.69 16.55
N PHE A 28 8.26 -9.87 16.54
CA PHE A 28 8.08 -10.87 15.48
C PHE A 28 6.90 -11.80 15.78
N TYR A 29 6.02 -11.93 14.79
CA TYR A 29 4.80 -12.74 14.88
C TYR A 29 5.07 -14.22 15.15
N GLU A 30 6.10 -14.80 14.57
CA GLU A 30 6.44 -16.22 14.69
C GLU A 30 6.67 -16.68 16.14
N SER A 31 6.99 -15.74 17.03
CA SER A 31 7.17 -16.05 18.45
C SER A 31 5.86 -16.15 19.23
N LEU A 32 4.75 -15.65 18.69
CA LEU A 32 3.49 -15.47 19.43
C LEU A 32 2.82 -16.80 19.77
N GLU A 33 2.81 -17.75 18.85
CA GLU A 33 2.12 -19.04 19.05
C GLU A 33 2.59 -19.73 20.33
N ARG A 34 3.90 -19.87 20.50
CA ARG A 34 4.47 -20.49 21.71
C ARG A 34 4.31 -19.67 22.97
N LEU A 35 4.28 -18.35 22.89
CA LEU A 35 4.02 -17.48 24.03
C LEU A 35 2.57 -17.60 24.51
N GLY A 36 1.67 -18.08 23.67
CA GLY A 36 0.30 -18.42 24.04
C GLY A 36 0.18 -19.49 25.11
N GLU A 37 1.20 -20.34 25.29
CA GLU A 37 1.26 -21.37 26.32
C GLU A 37 1.51 -20.80 27.75
N ILE A 38 2.01 -19.56 27.84
CA ILE A 38 2.40 -18.92 29.12
C ILE A 38 1.29 -18.05 29.63
N ASN A 39 0.30 -18.66 30.28
CA ASN A 39 -0.96 -18.02 30.64
C ASN A 39 -0.88 -16.97 31.76
N LYS A 40 0.22 -16.90 32.53
CA LYS A 40 0.35 -15.98 33.66
C LYS A 40 0.90 -14.60 33.26
N ILE A 41 1.34 -14.45 32.00
CA ILE A 41 1.90 -13.22 31.46
C ILE A 41 0.99 -12.69 30.36
N THR A 42 0.71 -11.41 30.39
CA THR A 42 0.13 -10.69 29.25
C THR A 42 1.25 -10.08 28.42
N PHE A 43 1.33 -10.42 27.15
CA PHE A 43 2.29 -9.86 26.21
C PHE A 43 1.64 -8.73 25.41
N ILE A 44 2.31 -7.58 25.33
CA ILE A 44 1.95 -6.48 24.44
C ILE A 44 2.89 -6.56 23.23
N SER A 45 2.48 -7.26 22.18
CA SER A 45 3.27 -7.44 20.98
C SER A 45 3.17 -6.24 20.05
N LEU A 46 4.30 -5.80 19.51
CA LEU A 46 4.36 -4.73 18.51
C LEU A 46 4.20 -5.26 17.07
N THR A 47 3.71 -6.50 16.93
CA THR A 47 3.42 -7.07 15.62
C THR A 47 2.28 -6.33 14.92
N ASN A 48 2.38 -6.23 13.60
CA ASN A 48 1.32 -5.73 12.73
C ASN A 48 0.41 -6.86 12.21
N GLU A 49 0.72 -8.13 12.50
CA GLU A 49 -0.10 -9.29 12.16
C GLU A 49 -1.16 -9.50 13.23
N THR A 50 -2.43 -9.72 12.82
CA THR A 50 -3.58 -9.86 13.72
C THR A 50 -4.27 -11.21 13.63
N LYS A 51 -3.74 -12.14 12.82
CA LYS A 51 -4.33 -13.46 12.69
C LYS A 51 -3.92 -14.38 13.83
N GLU A 52 -4.88 -15.17 14.31
CA GLU A 52 -4.65 -16.26 15.24
C GLU A 52 -3.80 -15.91 16.47
N ILE A 53 -4.03 -14.71 17.02
CA ILE A 53 -3.30 -14.23 18.19
C ILE A 53 -3.81 -14.95 19.44
N PRO A 54 -2.91 -15.55 20.26
CA PRO A 54 -3.28 -16.14 21.54
C PRO A 54 -3.95 -15.16 22.50
N LYS A 55 -4.83 -15.64 23.38
CA LYS A 55 -5.67 -14.80 24.27
C LYS A 55 -4.88 -13.93 25.25
N ASN A 56 -3.69 -14.35 25.62
CA ASN A 56 -2.79 -13.63 26.54
C ASN A 56 -1.90 -12.62 25.82
N ILE A 57 -2.13 -12.37 24.52
CA ILE A 57 -1.35 -11.44 23.72
C ILE A 57 -2.23 -10.32 23.19
N ILE A 58 -1.79 -9.10 23.35
CA ILE A 58 -2.39 -7.89 22.81
C ILE A 58 -1.51 -7.40 21.66
N ALA A 59 -2.00 -7.42 20.42
CA ALA A 59 -1.30 -6.82 19.29
C ALA A 59 -1.45 -5.29 19.33
N PHE A 60 -0.33 -4.59 19.38
CA PHE A 60 -0.27 -3.13 19.46
C PHE A 60 0.45 -2.50 18.24
N GLY A 61 0.71 -3.29 17.21
CA GLY A 61 1.28 -2.80 15.95
C GLY A 61 0.27 -2.10 15.07
N ILE A 62 0.78 -1.23 14.20
CA ILE A 62 -0.04 -0.63 13.14
C ILE A 62 -0.32 -1.70 12.09
N ASN A 63 -1.55 -2.18 12.04
CA ASN A 63 -1.96 -3.19 11.07
C ASN A 63 -2.55 -2.55 9.79
N ILE A 64 -2.62 -3.35 8.73
CA ILE A 64 -3.12 -2.89 7.43
C ILE A 64 -4.61 -2.48 7.49
N GLU A 65 -5.40 -3.09 8.38
CA GLU A 65 -6.83 -2.76 8.55
C GLU A 65 -7.01 -1.33 9.02
N SER A 66 -6.30 -0.95 10.09
CA SER A 66 -6.38 0.42 10.62
C SER A 66 -5.87 1.46 9.62
N GLN A 67 -4.85 1.12 8.83
CA GLN A 67 -4.36 2.00 7.75
C GLN A 67 -5.42 2.19 6.66
N ILE A 68 -6.08 1.11 6.24
CA ILE A 68 -7.15 1.17 5.24
C ILE A 68 -8.34 2.00 5.74
N ASP A 69 -8.73 1.83 7.00
CA ASP A 69 -9.84 2.59 7.58
C ASP A 69 -9.56 4.10 7.63
N VAL A 70 -8.32 4.48 7.94
CA VAL A 70 -7.89 5.89 7.89
C VAL A 70 -7.90 6.42 6.45
N LEU A 71 -7.38 5.65 5.50
CA LEU A 71 -7.38 6.02 4.09
C LEU A 71 -8.78 6.16 3.52
N LYS A 72 -9.71 5.27 3.92
CA LYS A 72 -11.11 5.37 3.51
C LYS A 72 -11.73 6.69 3.96
N LYS A 73 -11.58 7.04 5.23
CA LYS A 73 -12.08 8.32 5.75
C LYS A 73 -11.53 9.50 4.94
N TYR A 74 -10.23 9.49 4.69
CA TYR A 74 -9.58 10.53 3.90
C TYR A 74 -10.12 10.60 2.46
N PHE A 75 -10.32 9.45 1.80
CA PHE A 75 -10.85 9.40 0.43
C PHE A 75 -12.30 9.89 0.37
N ASP A 76 -13.11 9.57 1.38
CA ASP A 76 -14.48 10.06 1.49
C ASP A 76 -14.51 11.59 1.67
N GLU A 77 -13.63 12.14 2.50
CA GLU A 77 -13.51 13.59 2.73
C GLU A 77 -13.13 14.35 1.46
N ILE A 78 -12.14 13.87 0.70
CA ILE A 78 -11.67 14.52 -0.53
C ILE A 78 -12.41 14.05 -1.79
N LYS A 79 -13.46 13.24 -1.63
CA LYS A 79 -14.35 12.73 -2.70
C LYS A 79 -13.63 11.96 -3.81
N ILE A 80 -12.65 11.14 -3.46
CA ILE A 80 -12.01 10.21 -4.38
C ILE A 80 -12.97 9.05 -4.67
N SER A 81 -13.25 8.80 -5.95
CA SER A 81 -14.21 7.78 -6.39
C SER A 81 -13.59 6.62 -7.16
N LYS A 82 -12.45 6.86 -7.82
CA LYS A 82 -11.79 5.89 -8.70
C LYS A 82 -10.35 5.68 -8.30
N THR A 83 -10.14 4.76 -7.37
CA THR A 83 -8.80 4.36 -6.91
C THR A 83 -8.32 3.13 -7.66
N LEU A 84 -7.10 3.19 -8.16
CA LEU A 84 -6.39 2.08 -8.77
C LEU A 84 -5.54 1.39 -7.71
N LEU A 85 -5.64 0.06 -7.60
CA LEU A 85 -4.75 -0.72 -6.75
C LEU A 85 -3.59 -1.27 -7.58
N LEU A 86 -2.36 -0.99 -7.15
CA LEU A 86 -1.14 -1.60 -7.67
C LEU A 86 -0.54 -2.50 -6.61
N SER A 87 -0.34 -3.77 -6.92
CA SER A 87 0.27 -4.74 -6.02
C SER A 87 1.43 -5.48 -6.69
N PRO A 88 2.52 -5.78 -5.98
CA PRO A 88 3.64 -6.52 -6.55
C PRO A 88 3.27 -7.99 -6.80
N LYS A 89 3.85 -8.58 -7.84
CA LYS A 89 3.82 -10.03 -8.10
C LYS A 89 4.84 -10.74 -7.21
N SER A 90 4.65 -10.71 -5.90
CA SER A 90 5.60 -11.28 -4.95
C SER A 90 4.93 -12.23 -3.97
N LYS A 91 5.71 -12.80 -3.04
CA LYS A 91 5.25 -13.68 -1.95
C LYS A 91 4.21 -13.02 -1.03
N PHE A 92 4.10 -11.70 -1.07
CA PHE A 92 3.16 -10.90 -0.27
C PHE A 92 1.79 -10.69 -0.94
N VAL A 93 1.44 -11.51 -1.93
CA VAL A 93 0.11 -11.56 -2.59
C VAL A 93 -1.02 -11.58 -1.55
N TYR A 94 -0.79 -12.21 -0.41
CA TYR A 94 -1.75 -12.32 0.67
C TYR A 94 -2.23 -10.96 1.21
N GLN A 95 -1.33 -10.02 1.45
CA GLN A 95 -1.70 -8.70 1.99
C GLN A 95 -2.39 -7.86 0.90
N SER A 96 -1.97 -7.96 -0.35
CA SER A 96 -2.63 -7.30 -1.46
C SER A 96 -4.00 -7.90 -1.77
N GLU A 97 -4.18 -9.21 -1.63
CA GLU A 97 -5.48 -9.87 -1.72
C GLU A 97 -6.40 -9.50 -0.56
N PHE A 98 -5.86 -9.34 0.64
CA PHE A 98 -6.61 -8.87 1.79
C PHE A 98 -7.15 -7.45 1.57
N VAL A 99 -6.29 -6.53 1.09
CA VAL A 99 -6.69 -5.17 0.74
C VAL A 99 -7.73 -5.17 -0.39
N ALA A 100 -7.57 -6.03 -1.38
CA ALA A 100 -8.50 -6.12 -2.51
C ALA A 100 -9.85 -6.77 -2.14
N LYS A 101 -9.87 -7.71 -1.19
CA LYS A 101 -11.08 -8.42 -0.73
C LYS A 101 -11.90 -7.64 0.29
N LYS A 102 -11.30 -6.72 1.03
CA LYS A 102 -12.07 -5.83 1.89
C LYS A 102 -12.74 -4.76 1.02
N ASP A 103 -14.05 -4.84 0.89
CA ASP A 103 -14.95 -3.85 0.25
C ASP A 103 -14.87 -2.43 0.84
N VAL A 104 -13.91 -2.21 1.71
CA VAL A 104 -13.67 -0.94 2.41
C VAL A 104 -13.19 0.13 1.44
N LEU A 105 -12.25 -0.21 0.55
CA LEU A 105 -11.84 0.64 -0.56
C LEU A 105 -12.34 0.00 -1.87
N LYS A 106 -13.36 0.60 -2.47
CA LYS A 106 -13.87 0.17 -3.78
C LYS A 106 -12.86 0.53 -4.86
N PHE A 107 -11.93 -0.38 -5.12
CA PHE A 107 -10.96 -0.19 -6.19
C PHE A 107 -11.63 -0.24 -7.56
N TYR A 108 -11.39 0.78 -8.36
CA TYR A 108 -11.86 0.84 -9.75
C TYR A 108 -11.23 -0.27 -10.60
N ARG A 109 -9.94 -0.52 -10.41
CA ARG A 109 -9.18 -1.63 -11.03
C ARG A 109 -8.01 -2.03 -10.16
N THR A 110 -7.62 -3.31 -10.27
CA THR A 110 -6.43 -3.86 -9.63
C THR A 110 -5.45 -4.31 -10.72
N TYR A 111 -4.18 -3.94 -10.55
CA TYR A 111 -3.07 -4.37 -11.40
C TYR A 111 -1.95 -4.95 -10.56
N SER A 112 -1.39 -6.07 -11.03
CA SER A 112 -0.18 -6.63 -10.44
C SER A 112 1.03 -6.23 -11.28
N TYR A 113 2.06 -5.67 -10.63
CA TYR A 113 3.30 -5.25 -11.28
C TYR A 113 4.47 -6.18 -10.95
N ASP A 114 5.45 -6.21 -11.85
CA ASP A 114 6.73 -6.88 -11.61
C ASP A 114 7.66 -5.92 -10.85
N ILE A 115 8.42 -6.44 -9.88
CA ILE A 115 9.33 -5.65 -9.03
C ILE A 115 10.45 -4.95 -9.85
N ASN A 116 10.71 -5.40 -11.09
CA ASN A 116 11.69 -4.77 -11.96
C ASN A 116 11.25 -3.33 -12.32
N PRO A 117 12.06 -2.29 -11.99
CA PRO A 117 11.69 -0.88 -12.20
C PRO A 117 11.32 -0.53 -13.66
N LYS A 118 11.97 -1.16 -14.65
CA LYS A 118 11.65 -0.95 -16.08
C LYS A 118 10.23 -1.44 -16.38
N LYS A 119 9.88 -2.62 -15.87
CA LYS A 119 8.55 -3.21 -16.11
C LYS A 119 7.45 -2.43 -15.37
N ILE A 120 7.73 -1.91 -14.17
CA ILE A 120 6.80 -1.02 -13.46
C ILE A 120 6.50 0.21 -14.31
N THR A 121 7.53 0.86 -14.84
CA THR A 121 7.37 2.04 -15.70
C THR A 121 6.52 1.72 -16.94
N GLU A 122 6.80 0.62 -17.62
CA GLU A 122 6.03 0.18 -18.80
C GLU A 122 4.56 -0.09 -18.46
N GLU A 123 4.27 -0.74 -17.33
CA GLU A 123 2.90 -0.99 -16.89
C GLU A 123 2.16 0.32 -16.55
N ILE A 124 2.81 1.25 -15.85
CA ILE A 124 2.23 2.56 -15.55
C ILE A 124 1.94 3.34 -16.84
N GLU A 125 2.87 3.32 -17.82
CA GLU A 125 2.65 3.94 -19.12
C GLU A 125 1.44 3.35 -19.86
N LYS A 126 1.25 2.02 -19.82
CA LYS A 126 0.09 1.35 -20.42
C LYS A 126 -1.21 1.74 -19.71
N ILE A 127 -1.24 1.67 -18.37
CA ILE A 127 -2.42 1.97 -17.55
C ILE A 127 -2.88 3.41 -17.75
N THR A 128 -1.92 4.34 -17.80
CA THR A 128 -2.17 5.77 -17.99
C THR A 128 -2.34 6.16 -19.45
N LYS A 129 -2.09 5.27 -20.39
CA LYS A 129 -1.99 5.56 -21.82
C LYS A 129 -1.04 6.73 -22.12
N TYR A 130 0.06 6.81 -21.34
CA TYR A 130 0.96 7.95 -21.37
C TYR A 130 1.51 8.24 -22.77
N ARG A 131 1.98 7.21 -23.48
CA ARG A 131 2.57 7.36 -24.82
C ARG A 131 1.56 7.84 -25.86
N GLU A 132 0.33 7.33 -25.81
CA GLU A 132 -0.74 7.77 -26.72
C GLU A 132 -1.10 9.22 -26.44
N ARG A 133 -1.33 9.57 -25.18
CA ARG A 133 -1.69 10.92 -24.75
C ARG A 133 -0.58 11.94 -25.01
N LYS A 134 0.71 11.51 -24.96
CA LYS A 134 1.86 12.33 -25.33
C LYS A 134 1.88 12.58 -26.84
N LYS A 135 1.69 11.54 -27.66
CA LYS A 135 1.60 11.67 -29.12
C LYS A 135 0.43 12.59 -29.54
N ASP A 136 -0.70 12.51 -28.86
CA ASP A 136 -1.83 13.38 -29.14
C ASP A 136 -1.53 14.84 -28.80
N LEU A 137 -0.80 15.09 -27.70
CA LEU A 137 -0.32 16.43 -27.35
C LEU A 137 0.63 16.97 -28.43
N GLU A 138 1.63 16.20 -28.82
CA GLU A 138 2.61 16.58 -29.86
C GLU A 138 1.92 16.87 -31.20
N ARG A 139 0.93 16.05 -31.56
CA ARG A 139 0.13 16.29 -32.77
C ARG A 139 -0.68 17.58 -32.67
N ARG A 140 -1.31 17.84 -31.53
CA ARG A 140 -2.09 19.06 -31.34
C ARG A 140 -1.21 20.31 -31.38
N ILE A 141 -0.03 20.28 -30.73
CA ILE A 141 0.96 21.37 -30.78
C ILE A 141 1.35 21.65 -32.23
N LYS A 142 1.74 20.63 -33.02
CA LYS A 142 2.11 20.81 -34.43
C LYS A 142 1.02 21.41 -35.31
N ILE A 143 -0.24 21.18 -34.96
CA ILE A 143 -1.37 21.79 -35.68
C ILE A 143 -1.47 23.28 -35.31
N LEU A 144 -1.35 23.60 -34.02
CA LEU A 144 -1.49 24.98 -33.55
C LEU A 144 -0.30 25.85 -33.95
N GLU A 145 0.91 25.31 -34.03
CA GLU A 145 2.10 26.02 -34.56
C GLU A 145 1.92 26.55 -35.98
N LYS A 146 1.07 25.92 -36.78
CA LYS A 146 0.77 26.33 -38.15
C LYS A 146 -0.39 27.34 -38.26
N SER A 147 -1.03 27.67 -37.14
CA SER A 147 -2.16 28.58 -37.10
C SER A 147 -1.70 30.00 -36.83
N GLU A 148 -2.18 30.95 -37.57
CA GLU A 148 -1.93 32.40 -37.37
C GLU A 148 -2.92 33.05 -36.39
N LEU A 149 -3.94 32.32 -35.97
CA LEU A 149 -4.99 32.87 -35.09
C LEU A 149 -4.50 33.12 -33.67
N ASP A 150 -4.76 34.27 -33.11
CA ASP A 150 -4.31 34.60 -31.75
C ASP A 150 -4.89 33.70 -30.65
N LYS A 151 -6.10 33.19 -30.86
CA LYS A 151 -6.70 32.18 -29.99
C LYS A 151 -5.87 30.91 -29.93
N ASP A 152 -5.36 30.46 -31.08
CA ASP A 152 -4.55 29.24 -31.18
C ASP A 152 -3.17 29.43 -30.57
N LYS A 153 -2.58 30.62 -30.70
CA LYS A 153 -1.33 30.97 -30.01
C LYS A 153 -1.47 30.92 -28.49
N HIS A 154 -2.63 31.33 -27.95
CA HIS A 154 -2.89 31.26 -26.52
C HIS A 154 -3.08 29.81 -26.05
N GLU A 155 -3.77 28.97 -26.85
CA GLU A 155 -3.89 27.53 -26.58
C GLU A 155 -2.54 26.83 -26.65
N LEU A 156 -1.72 27.14 -27.64
CA LEU A 156 -0.38 26.60 -27.80
C LEU A 156 0.47 26.79 -26.55
N LYS A 157 0.58 28.02 -26.03
CA LYS A 157 1.30 28.32 -24.78
C LYS A 157 0.82 27.49 -23.57
N LYS A 158 -0.48 27.20 -23.50
CA LYS A 158 -1.03 26.35 -22.43
C LYS A 158 -0.68 24.88 -22.63
N LEU A 159 -0.58 24.42 -23.87
CA LEU A 159 -0.27 23.02 -24.17
C LEU A 159 1.24 22.72 -24.03
N GLU A 160 2.11 23.68 -24.36
CA GLU A 160 3.55 23.56 -24.16
C GLU A 160 3.97 23.31 -22.71
N GLN A 161 3.13 23.74 -21.75
CA GLN A 161 3.35 23.49 -20.32
C GLN A 161 2.86 22.13 -19.84
N LYS A 162 2.23 21.32 -20.71
CA LYS A 162 1.68 20.02 -20.36
C LYS A 162 2.62 18.89 -20.79
N HIS A 163 2.61 17.80 -20.02
CA HIS A 163 3.32 16.59 -20.38
C HIS A 163 2.50 15.64 -21.27
N THR A 164 1.19 15.70 -21.17
CA THR A 164 0.25 14.86 -21.92
C THR A 164 -1.07 15.59 -22.16
N LEU A 165 -1.83 15.17 -23.21
CA LEU A 165 -3.17 15.64 -23.49
C LEU A 165 -4.22 14.75 -22.76
N GLY A 166 -5.34 15.36 -22.38
CA GLY A 166 -6.47 14.65 -21.77
C GLY A 166 -6.26 14.32 -20.28
N LYS A 167 -7.27 13.69 -19.68
CA LYS A 167 -7.28 13.28 -18.28
C LYS A 167 -7.02 11.79 -18.12
N ILE A 168 -6.42 11.39 -17.01
CA ILE A 168 -6.35 10.00 -16.57
C ILE A 168 -7.76 9.60 -16.06
N ASN A 169 -8.14 8.34 -16.27
CA ASN A 169 -9.47 7.84 -15.91
C ASN A 169 -9.57 7.29 -14.48
N PHE A 170 -8.73 7.78 -13.58
CA PHE A 170 -8.78 7.47 -12.15
C PHE A 170 -8.28 8.69 -11.35
N ASP A 171 -8.69 8.76 -10.10
CA ASP A 171 -8.46 9.93 -9.22
C ASP A 171 -7.25 9.71 -8.32
N SER A 172 -6.96 8.45 -7.98
CA SER A 172 -5.86 8.08 -7.09
C SER A 172 -5.28 6.71 -7.41
N VAL A 173 -4.09 6.46 -6.90
CA VAL A 173 -3.39 5.17 -6.99
C VAL A 173 -3.02 4.75 -5.58
N PHE A 174 -3.42 3.53 -5.21
CA PHE A 174 -2.97 2.88 -3.99
C PHE A 174 -1.90 1.85 -4.37
N VAL A 175 -0.70 2.04 -3.87
CA VAL A 175 0.43 1.14 -4.13
C VAL A 175 0.69 0.33 -2.86
N VAL A 176 0.62 -0.99 -2.98
CA VAL A 176 1.06 -1.90 -1.93
C VAL A 176 2.53 -2.16 -2.16
N ASP A 177 3.37 -1.61 -1.29
CA ASP A 177 4.81 -1.79 -1.32
C ASP A 177 5.30 -2.13 0.10
N PHE A 178 6.21 -3.08 0.20
CA PHE A 178 6.70 -3.60 1.48
C PHE A 178 8.15 -3.20 1.75
N GLY A 179 8.73 -2.31 0.95
CA GLY A 179 10.04 -1.74 1.19
C GLY A 179 11.19 -2.75 1.11
N GLU A 180 11.16 -3.69 0.13
CA GLU A 180 12.31 -4.56 -0.17
C GLU A 180 13.39 -3.82 -0.97
#